data_b03414646b40e7c278d8c2f585ab60d8
#
_entry.id   b03414646b40e7c278d8c2f585ab60d8
#
_cell.length_a   1.000
_cell.length_b   1.000
_cell.length_c   1.000
_cell.angle_alpha   90.00
_cell.angle_beta   90.00
_cell.angle_gamma   90.00
#
_symmetry.space_group_name_H-M   'P 1'
#
loop_
_entity.id
_entity.type
_entity.pdbx_description
1 polymer ?
#
loop_
_entity_poly.entity_id
_entity_poly.type
_entity_poly.pdbx_seq_one_letter_code
_entity_poly.pdbx_strand_id
1 'polypeptide(L)'
;MMLHVYMHSRLKRAETVALLDSGATENFINISYAQRLNLPIQRLTQERRLFNVDGTPNKAGTLKYYTNIVTRTGTKRTHLQYFLTDLGDNQVILGYLWFASAQPQIDWAKGWIDYQQLPIIL
;
A
#
# COMPACT_ATOMS: atom_id res chain seq x y z
N MET A 1 2.95 -9.29 -11.65
CA MET A 1 1.58 -9.36 -12.22
C MET A 1 0.92 -8.00 -12.02
N MET A 2 0.20 -7.54 -13.02
CA MET A 2 -0.51 -6.26 -12.98
C MET A 2 -2.00 -6.50 -12.84
N LEU A 3 -2.66 -5.67 -12.06
CA LEU A 3 -4.08 -5.77 -11.78
C LEU A 3 -4.74 -4.41 -11.97
N HIS A 4 -5.88 -4.38 -12.66
CA HIS A 4 -6.71 -3.17 -12.73
C HIS A 4 -7.50 -3.02 -11.45
N VAL A 5 -7.33 -1.88 -10.80
CA VAL A 5 -8.05 -1.55 -9.57
C VAL A 5 -8.74 -0.20 -9.72
N TYR A 6 -9.82 -0.01 -8.97
CA TYR A 6 -10.51 1.27 -8.90
C TYR A 6 -10.31 1.85 -7.51
N MET A 7 -9.76 3.06 -7.47
CA MET A 7 -9.53 3.78 -6.23
C MET A 7 -10.64 4.82 -6.05
N HIS A 8 -11.33 4.75 -4.92
CA HIS A 8 -12.44 5.63 -4.61
C HIS A 8 -12.05 6.59 -3.50
N SER A 9 -12.00 7.86 -3.80
CA SER A 9 -11.97 8.92 -2.81
C SER A 9 -13.34 9.58 -2.73
N ARG A 10 -13.49 10.52 -1.79
CA ARG A 10 -14.76 11.23 -1.58
C ARG A 10 -15.32 11.86 -2.86
N LEU A 11 -14.45 12.32 -3.74
CA LEU A 11 -14.83 13.14 -4.91
C LEU A 11 -14.46 12.51 -6.23
N LYS A 12 -13.65 11.45 -6.24
CA LYS A 12 -13.10 10.89 -7.47
C LYS A 12 -13.06 9.37 -7.42
N ARG A 13 -13.27 8.78 -8.58
CA ARG A 13 -12.97 7.39 -8.85
C ARG A 13 -11.90 7.35 -9.94
N ALA A 14 -10.81 6.63 -9.68
CA ALA A 14 -9.73 6.49 -10.64
C ALA A 14 -9.49 5.01 -10.93
N GLU A 15 -9.38 4.66 -12.20
CA GLU A 15 -8.90 3.35 -12.60
C GLU A 15 -7.38 3.39 -12.65
N THR A 16 -6.76 2.43 -12.01
CA THR A 16 -5.31 2.36 -11.87
C THR A 16 -4.83 0.95 -12.12
N VAL A 17 -3.65 0.83 -12.71
CA VAL A 17 -2.97 -0.45 -12.84
C VAL A 17 -2.01 -0.59 -11.66
N ALA A 18 -2.26 -1.62 -10.84
CA ALA A 18 -1.44 -1.92 -9.67
C ALA A 18 -0.50 -3.08 -9.96
N LEU A 19 0.72 -2.97 -9.47
CA LEU A 19 1.66 -4.09 -9.44
C LEU A 19 1.36 -4.94 -8.20
N LEU A 20 1.15 -6.24 -8.40
CA LEU A 20 1.02 -7.18 -7.29
C LEU A 20 2.41 -7.68 -6.91
N ASP A 21 2.82 -7.41 -5.69
CA ASP A 21 4.14 -7.78 -5.19
C ASP A 21 4.00 -8.39 -3.79
N SER A 22 3.97 -9.72 -3.73
CA SER A 22 3.87 -10.43 -2.46
C SER A 22 5.13 -10.31 -1.60
N GLY A 23 6.25 -9.87 -2.18
CA GLY A 23 7.46 -9.56 -1.44
C GLY A 23 7.39 -8.23 -0.69
N ALA A 24 6.51 -7.32 -1.11
CA ALA A 24 6.25 -6.09 -0.36
C ALA A 24 5.34 -6.41 0.83
N THR A 25 5.63 -5.84 1.99
CA THR A 25 4.85 -6.12 3.21
C THR A 25 3.58 -5.29 3.29
N GLU A 26 3.58 -4.10 2.69
CA GLU A 26 2.50 -3.12 2.77
C GLU A 26 2.03 -2.73 1.37
N ASN A 27 0.99 -1.89 1.31
CA ASN A 27 0.57 -1.27 0.07
C ASN A 27 1.22 0.10 -0.08
N PHE A 28 1.58 0.44 -1.30
CA PHE A 28 2.27 1.70 -1.60
C PHE A 28 1.61 2.42 -2.76
N ILE A 29 1.64 3.74 -2.70
CA ILE A 29 1.19 4.61 -3.79
C ILE A 29 2.27 5.64 -4.07
N ASN A 30 2.49 5.90 -5.36
CA ASN A 30 3.45 6.92 -5.77
C ASN A 30 2.99 8.31 -5.30
N ILE A 31 3.91 9.05 -4.68
CA ILE A 31 3.62 10.37 -4.13
C ILE A 31 2.98 11.28 -5.18
N SER A 32 3.58 11.37 -6.37
CA SER A 32 3.08 12.25 -7.42
C SER A 32 1.69 11.83 -7.90
N TYR A 33 1.41 10.53 -7.95
CA TYR A 33 0.11 10.02 -8.35
C TYR A 33 -0.96 10.37 -7.31
N ALA A 34 -0.66 10.19 -6.04
CA ALA A 34 -1.57 10.54 -4.95
C ALA A 34 -1.91 12.03 -4.97
N GLN A 35 -0.91 12.87 -5.24
CA GLN A 35 -1.11 14.32 -5.35
C GLN A 35 -1.99 14.69 -6.54
N ARG A 36 -1.78 14.06 -7.69
CA ARG A 36 -2.62 14.31 -8.89
C ARG A 36 -4.08 13.93 -8.67
N LEU A 37 -4.34 12.89 -7.89
CA LEU A 37 -5.69 12.45 -7.57
C LEU A 37 -6.33 13.24 -6.42
N ASN A 38 -5.59 14.15 -5.81
CA ASN A 38 -6.03 14.89 -4.62
C ASN A 38 -6.54 13.96 -3.50
N LEU A 39 -5.81 12.88 -3.24
CA LEU A 39 -6.16 11.95 -2.18
C LEU A 39 -5.92 12.59 -0.81
N PRO A 40 -6.68 12.17 0.21
CA PRO A 40 -6.47 12.66 1.57
C PRO A 40 -5.16 12.10 2.13
N ILE A 41 -4.12 12.91 2.12
CA ILE A 41 -2.78 12.53 2.59
C ILE A 41 -2.64 12.93 4.05
N GLN A 42 -2.24 11.96 4.88
CA GLN A 42 -2.04 12.16 6.31
C GLN A 42 -0.58 11.91 6.66
N ARG A 43 -0.09 12.63 7.66
CA ARG A 43 1.27 12.44 8.15
C ARG A 43 1.30 11.32 9.18
N LEU A 44 2.30 10.45 9.06
CA LEU A 44 2.55 9.41 10.08
C LEU A 44 2.95 10.09 11.39
N THR A 45 2.43 9.58 12.50
CA THR A 45 2.84 10.06 13.84
C THR A 45 4.30 9.76 14.10
N GLN A 46 4.81 8.68 13.52
CA GLN A 46 6.22 8.28 13.62
C GLN A 46 6.71 7.87 12.23
N GLU A 47 7.79 8.46 11.78
CA GLU A 47 8.41 8.10 10.51
C GLU A 47 8.91 6.65 10.57
N ARG A 48 8.80 5.93 9.43
CA ARG A 48 9.18 4.53 9.31
C ARG A 48 10.23 4.38 8.22
N ARG A 49 11.25 3.59 8.49
CA ARG A 49 12.27 3.29 7.48
C ARG A 49 11.76 2.25 6.50
N LEU A 50 12.13 2.41 5.24
CA LEU A 50 11.77 1.50 4.16
C LEU A 50 13.00 0.65 3.81
N PHE A 51 12.78 -0.66 3.67
CA PHE A 51 13.84 -1.62 3.36
C PHE A 51 13.59 -2.36 2.06
N ASN A 52 14.65 -2.85 1.45
CA ASN A 52 14.59 -3.79 0.33
C ASN A 52 14.39 -5.22 0.86
N VAL A 53 14.05 -6.13 -0.05
CA VAL A 53 13.83 -7.54 0.30
C VAL A 53 15.06 -8.18 0.94
N ASP A 54 16.26 -7.75 0.54
CA ASP A 54 17.52 -8.25 1.09
C ASP A 54 17.87 -7.66 2.47
N GLY A 55 17.03 -6.80 3.01
CA GLY A 55 17.26 -6.16 4.30
C GLY A 55 18.06 -4.86 4.25
N THR A 56 18.55 -4.46 3.09
CA THR A 56 19.25 -3.18 2.95
C THR A 56 18.25 -2.01 2.92
N PRO A 57 18.65 -0.80 3.36
CA PRO A 57 17.78 0.36 3.28
C PRO A 57 17.40 0.67 1.83
N ASN A 58 16.11 0.96 1.60
CA ASN A 58 15.65 1.37 0.29
C ASN A 58 16.10 2.82 0.02
N LYS A 59 16.46 3.10 -1.24
CA LYS A 59 16.90 4.44 -1.66
C LYS A 59 15.84 5.53 -1.46
N ALA A 60 14.56 5.16 -1.42
CA ALA A 60 13.48 6.09 -1.14
C ALA A 60 13.49 6.59 0.31
N GLY A 61 14.21 5.91 1.20
CA GLY A 61 14.51 6.39 2.54
C GLY A 61 13.41 6.14 3.55
N THR A 62 12.76 7.20 4.00
CA THR A 62 11.83 7.16 5.12
C THR A 62 10.40 7.44 4.65
N LEU A 63 9.47 6.65 5.18
CA LEU A 63 8.04 6.87 4.97
C LEU A 63 7.53 7.89 5.96
N LYS A 64 6.84 8.92 5.46
CA LYS A 64 6.33 10.05 6.25
C LYS A 64 4.82 10.21 6.16
N TYR A 65 4.21 9.72 5.08
CA TYR A 65 2.81 9.98 4.76
C TYR A 65 2.09 8.70 4.38
N TYR A 66 0.79 8.69 4.61
CA TYR A 66 -0.08 7.60 4.20
C TYR A 66 -1.44 8.15 3.76
N THR A 67 -2.21 7.31 3.09
CA THR A 67 -3.59 7.59 2.74
C THR A 67 -4.42 6.33 2.90
N ASN A 68 -5.68 6.49 3.30
CA ASN A 68 -6.65 5.39 3.38
C ASN A 68 -7.67 5.56 2.25
N ILE A 69 -7.80 4.53 1.43
CA ILE A 69 -8.63 4.60 0.23
C ILE A 69 -9.43 3.31 0.10
N VAL A 70 -10.68 3.45 -0.31
CA VAL A 70 -11.47 2.29 -0.75
C VAL A 70 -10.96 1.86 -2.10
N THR A 71 -10.50 0.61 -2.18
CA THR A 71 -9.99 0.00 -3.40
C THR A 71 -10.92 -1.11 -3.83
N ARG A 72 -11.38 -1.06 -5.07
CA ARG A 72 -12.24 -2.09 -5.63
C ARG A 72 -11.48 -2.92 -6.65
N THR A 73 -11.50 -4.23 -6.45
CA THR A 73 -10.98 -5.21 -7.41
C THR A 73 -12.15 -6.11 -7.82
N GLY A 74 -12.51 -6.05 -9.11
CA GLY A 74 -13.74 -6.73 -9.56
C GLY A 74 -14.94 -6.15 -8.82
N THR A 75 -15.65 -7.00 -8.08
CA THR A 75 -16.82 -6.60 -7.27
C THR A 75 -16.48 -6.35 -5.82
N LYS A 76 -15.25 -6.65 -5.39
CA LYS A 76 -14.85 -6.57 -3.99
C LYS A 76 -14.28 -5.19 -3.67
N ARG A 77 -14.82 -4.55 -2.63
CA ARG A 77 -14.32 -3.29 -2.08
C ARG A 77 -13.61 -3.55 -0.77
N THR A 78 -12.46 -2.92 -0.60
CA THR A 78 -11.65 -3.06 0.62
C THR A 78 -11.10 -1.71 1.02
N HIS A 79 -11.17 -1.37 2.29
CA HIS A 79 -10.48 -0.20 2.83
C HIS A 79 -9.02 -0.54 3.02
N LEU A 80 -8.14 0.16 2.31
CA LEU A 80 -6.71 -0.11 2.34
C LEU A 80 -5.93 1.14 2.73
N GLN A 81 -4.88 0.92 3.52
CA GLN A 81 -3.87 1.92 3.80
C GLN A 81 -2.74 1.79 2.79
N TYR A 82 -2.31 2.94 2.25
CA TYR A 82 -1.18 3.03 1.34
C TYR A 82 -0.15 3.97 1.92
N PHE A 83 1.11 3.53 1.96
CA PHE A 83 2.21 4.46 2.24
C PHE A 83 2.59 5.19 0.97
N LEU A 84 2.94 6.46 1.11
CA LEU A 84 3.38 7.29 0.00
C LEU A 84 4.90 7.22 -0.10
N THR A 85 5.38 6.87 -1.28
CA THR A 85 6.81 6.86 -1.58
C THR A 85 7.03 7.01 -3.08
N ASP A 86 8.28 7.17 -3.49
CA ASP A 86 8.62 7.21 -4.90
C ASP A 86 8.68 5.77 -5.43
N LEU A 87 7.79 5.44 -6.33
CA LEU A 87 7.69 4.12 -6.95
C LEU A 87 8.22 4.07 -8.39
N GLY A 88 8.89 5.13 -8.84
CA GLY A 88 9.35 5.20 -10.23
C GLY A 88 8.17 5.21 -11.19
N ASP A 89 8.12 4.23 -12.09
CA ASP A 89 7.09 4.12 -13.11
C ASP A 89 5.79 3.47 -12.61
N ASN A 90 5.80 2.90 -11.42
CA ASN A 90 4.62 2.28 -10.85
C ASN A 90 3.78 3.31 -10.11
N GLN A 91 2.47 3.26 -10.30
CA GLN A 91 1.54 4.13 -9.57
C GLN A 91 1.14 3.53 -8.23
N VAL A 92 0.86 2.24 -8.21
CA VAL A 92 0.38 1.51 -7.03
C VAL A 92 1.06 0.15 -6.95
N ILE A 93 1.46 -0.21 -5.75
CA ILE A 93 1.93 -1.57 -5.43
C ILE A 93 1.01 -2.12 -4.35
N LEU A 94 0.43 -3.30 -4.61
CA LEU A 94 -0.34 -4.04 -3.64
C LEU A 94 0.54 -5.15 -3.07
N GLY A 95 0.81 -5.05 -1.78
CA GLY A 95 1.68 -5.97 -1.08
C GLY A 95 0.93 -7.05 -0.33
N TYR A 96 1.62 -7.68 0.59
CA TYR A 96 1.11 -8.82 1.36
C TYR A 96 -0.19 -8.51 2.09
N LEU A 97 -0.35 -7.32 2.63
CA LEU A 97 -1.58 -6.96 3.36
C LEU A 97 -2.82 -6.99 2.46
N TRP A 98 -2.68 -6.61 1.17
CA TRP A 98 -3.79 -6.74 0.25
C TRP A 98 -4.14 -8.21 0.01
N PHE A 99 -3.12 -9.06 -0.22
CA PHE A 99 -3.35 -10.50 -0.38
C PHE A 99 -4.05 -11.09 0.82
N ALA A 100 -3.64 -10.69 1.99
CA ALA A 100 -4.23 -11.14 3.24
C ALA A 100 -5.69 -10.71 3.38
N SER A 101 -6.00 -9.47 3.04
CA SER A 101 -7.38 -8.96 3.11
C SER A 101 -8.28 -9.56 2.05
N ALA A 102 -7.71 -9.98 0.90
CA ALA A 102 -8.45 -10.62 -0.18
C ALA A 102 -8.77 -12.10 0.12
N GLN A 103 -8.10 -12.71 1.10
CA GLN A 103 -8.28 -14.10 1.49
C GLN A 103 -8.79 -14.17 2.93
N PRO A 104 -10.11 -14.07 3.15
CA PRO A 104 -10.68 -14.00 4.49
C PRO A 104 -10.50 -15.27 5.33
N GLN A 105 -9.90 -16.34 4.78
CA GLN A 105 -9.70 -17.60 5.46
C GLN A 105 -8.40 -17.69 6.27
N ILE A 106 -7.58 -16.64 6.24
CA ILE A 106 -6.35 -16.62 7.04
C ILE A 106 -6.70 -16.32 8.48
N ASP A 107 -6.45 -17.30 9.36
CA ASP A 107 -6.70 -17.16 10.78
C ASP A 107 -5.57 -16.37 11.44
N TRP A 108 -5.75 -15.07 11.51
CA TRP A 108 -4.80 -14.16 12.13
C TRP A 108 -4.70 -14.34 13.65
N ALA A 109 -5.70 -15.01 14.27
CA ALA A 109 -5.71 -15.20 15.72
C ALA A 109 -4.63 -16.16 16.21
N LYS A 110 -4.17 -17.09 15.35
CA LYS A 110 -3.13 -18.06 15.70
C LYS A 110 -1.71 -17.56 15.45
N GLY A 111 -1.56 -16.47 14.75
CA GLY A 111 -0.27 -15.87 14.46
C GLY A 111 -0.33 -14.38 14.68
N TRP A 112 -0.70 -13.95 15.90
CA TRP A 112 -0.78 -12.53 16.18
C TRP A 112 0.60 -11.93 16.04
N ILE A 113 0.78 -11.20 14.94
CA ILE A 113 2.00 -10.49 14.66
C ILE A 113 1.71 -9.01 14.83
N ASP A 114 2.51 -8.33 15.65
CA ASP A 114 2.43 -6.89 15.75
C ASP A 114 3.03 -6.28 14.48
N TYR A 115 2.17 -6.07 13.49
CA TYR A 115 2.59 -5.50 12.20
C TYR A 115 3.26 -4.15 12.34
N GLN A 116 3.00 -3.41 13.42
CA GLN A 116 3.62 -2.10 13.62
C GLN A 116 5.11 -2.19 13.92
N GLN A 117 5.58 -3.36 14.37
CA GLN A 117 6.98 -3.58 14.70
C GLN A 117 7.76 -4.29 13.59
N LEU A 118 7.07 -4.81 12.58
CA LEU A 118 7.75 -5.48 11.47
C LEU A 118 8.37 -4.46 10.52
N PRO A 119 9.52 -4.80 9.91
CA PRO A 119 10.11 -3.96 8.88
C PRO A 119 9.16 -3.77 7.71
N ILE A 120 9.12 -2.56 7.15
CA ILE A 120 8.39 -2.27 5.94
C ILE A 120 9.30 -2.52 4.76
N ILE A 121 8.92 -3.45 3.89
CA ILE A 121 9.72 -3.92 2.77
C ILE A 121 9.02 -3.57 1.46
N LEU A 122 9.79 -3.04 0.57
CA LEU A 122 9.35 -2.76 -0.79
C LEU A 122 10.30 -3.41 -1.79
#